data_2ce79b1f93e582e05622ffb99a608a31
#
_entry.id   2ce79b1f93e582e05622ffb99a608a31
#
_cell.length_a   1.000
_cell.length_b   1.000
_cell.length_c   1.000
_cell.angle_alpha   90.00
_cell.angle_beta   90.00
_cell.angle_gamma   90.00
#
_symmetry.space_group_name_H-M   'P 1'
#
loop_
_entity.id
_entity.type
_entity.pdbx_description
1 polymer ?
#
loop_
_entity_poly.entity_id
_entity_poly.type
_entity_poly.pdbx_seq_one_letter_code
_entity_poly.pdbx_strand_id
1 'polypeptide(L)'
;AVDALQTDHRMIRCTDRDIGETLPKVVWHTEVPMTRTAPAPLYMLSGLVRENSFKVVLTGEGSDEIFAGYDIFKEDRVRRFWAREPESAFRPLLLRRLYPDIFSADTGRAGAFLTGFFRKGLARVSSPVYSHLIRWENTAQIKTFFSDGMLAQSGTVEDFVDRYTAT
;
A
#
# COMPACT_ATOMS: atom_id res chain seq x y z
N ALA A 1 -3.54 -22.28 14.30
CA ALA A 1 -3.05 -21.33 15.33
C ALA A 1 -3.95 -21.36 16.55
N VAL A 2 -5.28 -21.18 16.40
CA VAL A 2 -6.26 -21.14 17.50
C VAL A 2 -6.13 -22.36 18.40
N ASP A 3 -6.17 -23.57 17.82
CA ASP A 3 -6.08 -24.82 18.57
C ASP A 3 -4.73 -24.99 19.29
N ALA A 4 -3.64 -24.57 18.64
CA ALA A 4 -2.30 -24.65 19.21
C ALA A 4 -2.07 -23.67 20.38
N LEU A 5 -2.75 -22.53 20.34
CA LEU A 5 -2.62 -21.49 21.36
C LEU A 5 -3.76 -21.55 22.39
N GLN A 6 -4.77 -22.42 22.19
CA GLN A 6 -5.96 -22.58 23.04
C GLN A 6 -6.63 -21.23 23.39
N THR A 7 -6.78 -20.36 22.39
CA THR A 7 -7.39 -19.05 22.55
C THR A 7 -8.91 -19.15 22.49
N ASP A 8 -9.63 -18.28 23.24
CA ASP A 8 -11.07 -18.06 23.05
C ASP A 8 -11.28 -17.26 21.76
N HIS A 9 -11.38 -17.98 20.65
CA HIS A 9 -11.43 -17.42 19.32
C HIS A 9 -12.85 -17.05 18.91
N ARG A 10 -13.01 -15.83 18.43
CA ARG A 10 -14.24 -15.31 17.85
C ARG A 10 -13.99 -14.90 16.41
N MET A 11 -14.94 -15.23 15.53
CA MET A 11 -14.81 -14.95 14.11
C MET A 11 -16.09 -14.32 13.56
N ILE A 12 -15.93 -13.33 12.71
CA ILE A 12 -16.99 -12.80 11.86
C ILE A 12 -16.61 -13.01 10.38
N ARG A 13 -17.56 -13.49 9.60
CA ARG A 13 -17.38 -13.58 8.15
C ARG A 13 -17.95 -12.34 7.51
N CYS A 14 -17.17 -11.67 6.69
CA CYS A 14 -17.57 -10.51 5.92
C CYS A 14 -17.72 -10.91 4.45
N THR A 15 -18.89 -10.67 3.87
CA THR A 15 -19.20 -10.88 2.46
C THR A 15 -19.20 -9.55 1.72
N ASP A 16 -19.19 -9.58 0.37
CA ASP A 16 -19.30 -8.37 -0.46
C ASP A 16 -20.59 -7.59 -0.16
N ARG A 17 -21.68 -8.31 0.13
CA ARG A 17 -22.95 -7.72 0.55
C ARG A 17 -22.81 -6.95 1.87
N ASP A 18 -22.18 -7.56 2.85
CA ASP A 18 -21.95 -6.95 4.17
C ASP A 18 -21.11 -5.68 4.05
N ILE A 19 -20.09 -5.69 3.16
CA ILE A 19 -19.29 -4.50 2.84
C ILE A 19 -20.20 -3.40 2.30
N GLY A 20 -21.04 -3.70 1.30
CA GLY A 20 -21.94 -2.75 0.70
C GLY A 20 -22.94 -2.13 1.70
N GLU A 21 -23.54 -2.96 2.53
CA GLU A 21 -24.52 -2.54 3.56
C GLU A 21 -23.88 -1.74 4.70
N THR A 22 -22.63 -2.03 5.02
CA THR A 22 -21.89 -1.36 6.11
C THR A 22 -21.24 -0.06 5.69
N LEU A 23 -20.86 0.08 4.42
CA LEU A 23 -20.09 1.19 3.90
C LEU A 23 -20.66 2.59 4.24
N PRO A 24 -21.97 2.86 4.15
CA PRO A 24 -22.53 4.17 4.53
C PRO A 24 -22.26 4.52 6.00
N LYS A 25 -22.31 3.55 6.90
CA LYS A 25 -22.00 3.74 8.33
C LYS A 25 -20.51 4.03 8.53
N VAL A 26 -19.66 3.32 7.79
CA VAL A 26 -18.22 3.54 7.84
C VAL A 26 -17.86 4.95 7.35
N VAL A 27 -18.42 5.40 6.23
CA VAL A 27 -18.23 6.77 5.72
C VAL A 27 -18.64 7.80 6.76
N TRP A 28 -19.78 7.59 7.43
CA TRP A 28 -20.23 8.46 8.51
C TRP A 28 -19.24 8.56 9.67
N HIS A 29 -18.66 7.43 10.07
CA HIS A 29 -17.72 7.38 11.21
C HIS A 29 -16.31 7.86 10.88
N THR A 30 -15.88 7.75 9.63
CA THR A 30 -14.52 8.18 9.23
C THR A 30 -14.42 9.67 9.00
N GLU A 31 -15.55 10.34 8.69
CA GLU A 31 -15.64 11.80 8.44
C GLU A 31 -14.66 12.33 7.36
N VAL A 32 -14.12 11.43 6.55
CA VAL A 32 -13.18 11.74 5.47
C VAL A 32 -13.52 10.95 4.21
N PRO A 33 -13.18 11.46 3.01
CA PRO A 33 -13.31 10.70 1.77
C PRO A 33 -12.50 9.40 1.84
N MET A 34 -13.13 8.29 1.47
CA MET A 34 -12.50 6.98 1.43
C MET A 34 -12.30 6.52 -0.02
N THR A 35 -11.13 5.97 -0.31
CA THR A 35 -10.80 5.39 -1.62
C THR A 35 -10.81 3.85 -1.61
N ARG A 36 -11.04 3.24 -0.45
CA ARG A 36 -10.99 1.77 -0.26
C ARG A 36 -12.09 1.33 0.69
N THR A 37 -12.54 0.09 0.55
CA THR A 37 -13.57 -0.54 1.40
C THR A 37 -13.00 -1.28 2.61
N ALA A 38 -11.68 -1.36 2.76
CA ALA A 38 -11.01 -2.05 3.86
C ALA A 38 -11.49 -1.66 5.28
N PRO A 39 -11.93 -0.42 5.57
CA PRO A 39 -12.50 -0.09 6.87
C PRO A 39 -13.83 -0.79 7.19
N ALA A 40 -14.57 -1.30 6.19
CA ALA A 40 -15.86 -1.96 6.45
C ALA A 40 -15.70 -3.28 7.25
N PRO A 41 -14.82 -4.22 6.89
CA PRO A 41 -14.52 -5.38 7.74
C PRO A 41 -14.03 -5.00 9.13
N LEU A 42 -13.22 -3.95 9.28
CA LEU A 42 -12.74 -3.48 10.58
C LEU A 42 -13.87 -2.91 11.44
N TYR A 43 -14.82 -2.21 10.83
CA TYR A 43 -16.01 -1.74 11.53
C TYR A 43 -16.84 -2.90 12.07
N MET A 44 -17.06 -3.94 11.25
CA MET A 44 -17.78 -5.16 11.68
C MET A 44 -17.03 -5.89 12.79
N LEU A 45 -15.70 -5.99 12.70
CA LEU A 45 -14.86 -6.59 13.73
C LEU A 45 -14.96 -5.79 15.04
N SER A 46 -14.97 -4.46 14.97
CA SER A 46 -15.18 -3.59 16.14
C SER A 46 -16.54 -3.84 16.81
N GLY A 47 -17.58 -4.12 16.01
CA GLY A 47 -18.88 -4.56 16.51
C GLY A 47 -18.79 -5.84 17.33
N LEU A 48 -18.14 -6.88 16.76
CA LEU A 48 -17.92 -8.16 17.45
C LEU A 48 -17.15 -7.99 18.78
N VAL A 49 -16.12 -7.14 18.78
CA VAL A 49 -15.35 -6.82 20.01
C VAL A 49 -16.27 -6.23 21.08
N ARG A 50 -17.09 -5.25 20.70
CA ARG A 50 -18.03 -4.59 21.61
C ARG A 50 -19.11 -5.52 22.15
N GLU A 51 -19.68 -6.37 21.29
CA GLU A 51 -20.68 -7.38 21.67
C GLU A 51 -20.13 -8.38 22.71
N ASN A 52 -18.84 -8.65 22.67
CA ASN A 52 -18.15 -9.48 23.64
C ASN A 52 -17.59 -8.70 24.85
N SER A 53 -18.03 -7.46 25.05
CA SER A 53 -17.69 -6.61 26.20
C SER A 53 -16.21 -6.22 26.32
N PHE A 54 -15.42 -6.38 25.26
CA PHE A 54 -14.04 -5.89 25.22
C PHE A 54 -14.03 -4.38 24.93
N LYS A 55 -13.24 -3.63 25.68
CA LYS A 55 -13.08 -2.17 25.53
C LYS A 55 -11.80 -1.79 24.79
N VAL A 56 -10.82 -2.69 24.78
CA VAL A 56 -9.51 -2.47 24.20
C VAL A 56 -9.10 -3.70 23.43
N VAL A 57 -8.49 -3.52 22.26
CA VAL A 57 -7.89 -4.58 21.45
C VAL A 57 -6.47 -4.20 21.09
N LEU A 58 -5.60 -5.20 20.96
CA LEU A 58 -4.30 -5.07 20.36
C LEU A 58 -4.39 -5.62 18.94
N THR A 59 -3.86 -4.87 17.98
CA THR A 59 -3.87 -5.25 16.56
C THR A 59 -2.46 -5.45 16.05
N GLY A 60 -2.33 -6.06 14.87
CA GLY A 60 -1.05 -6.18 14.16
C GLY A 60 -0.69 -4.98 13.29
N GLU A 61 -1.46 -3.88 13.38
CA GLU A 61 -1.19 -2.67 12.59
C GLU A 61 0.20 -2.11 12.89
N GLY A 62 0.90 -1.70 11.84
CA GLY A 62 2.29 -1.21 11.93
C GLY A 62 3.36 -2.31 11.83
N SER A 63 2.99 -3.59 11.86
CA SER A 63 3.97 -4.68 11.74
C SER A 63 4.60 -4.75 10.36
N ASP A 64 3.84 -4.53 9.29
CA ASP A 64 4.35 -4.52 7.92
C ASP A 64 5.29 -3.35 7.65
N GLU A 65 5.07 -2.22 8.29
CA GLU A 65 5.94 -1.05 8.26
C GLU A 65 7.28 -1.33 8.94
N ILE A 66 7.25 -1.98 10.10
CA ILE A 66 8.45 -2.26 10.90
C ILE A 66 9.25 -3.43 10.30
N PHE A 67 8.56 -4.49 9.88
CA PHE A 67 9.20 -5.73 9.42
C PHE A 67 9.30 -5.82 7.89
N ALA A 68 8.96 -4.75 7.17
CA ALA A 68 9.00 -4.69 5.71
C ALA A 68 8.14 -5.80 5.04
N GLY A 69 6.94 -6.04 5.56
CA GLY A 69 6.01 -7.07 5.07
C GLY A 69 5.36 -6.75 3.74
N TYR A 70 5.18 -5.48 3.40
CA TYR A 70 4.56 -5.05 2.14
C TYR A 70 5.41 -5.37 0.90
N ASP A 71 4.74 -5.66 -0.19
CA ASP A 71 5.40 -5.93 -1.49
C ASP A 71 6.26 -4.77 -2.00
N ILE A 72 5.98 -3.54 -1.61
CA ILE A 72 6.78 -2.36 -1.93
C ILE A 72 8.26 -2.52 -1.55
N PHE A 73 8.56 -3.24 -0.47
CA PHE A 73 9.93 -3.52 -0.03
C PHE A 73 10.59 -4.62 -0.86
N LYS A 74 9.81 -5.60 -1.35
CA LYS A 74 10.30 -6.60 -2.30
C LYS A 74 10.58 -5.95 -3.67
N GLU A 75 9.68 -5.05 -4.11
CA GLU A 75 9.88 -4.25 -5.30
C GLU A 75 11.15 -3.40 -5.23
N ASP A 76 11.41 -2.77 -4.10
CA ASP A 76 12.63 -2.00 -3.85
C ASP A 76 13.88 -2.86 -4.10
N ARG A 77 13.90 -4.08 -3.57
CA ARG A 77 15.01 -5.03 -3.78
C ARG A 77 15.19 -5.42 -5.24
N VAL A 78 14.11 -5.73 -5.95
CA VAL A 78 14.15 -6.06 -7.38
C VAL A 78 14.64 -4.86 -8.18
N ARG A 79 14.16 -3.66 -7.89
CA ARG A 79 14.56 -2.43 -8.58
C ARG A 79 16.02 -2.08 -8.30
N ARG A 80 16.51 -2.22 -7.08
CA ARG A 80 17.95 -2.04 -6.76
C ARG A 80 18.83 -3.04 -7.50
N PHE A 81 18.39 -4.28 -7.61
CA PHE A 81 19.08 -5.29 -8.40
C PHE A 81 19.07 -4.95 -9.89
N TRP A 82 17.93 -4.51 -10.42
CA TRP A 82 17.81 -4.08 -11.81
C TRP A 82 18.65 -2.83 -12.11
N ALA A 83 18.67 -1.87 -11.22
CA ALA A 83 19.44 -0.63 -11.37
C ALA A 83 20.96 -0.82 -11.55
N ARG A 84 21.51 -1.96 -11.13
CA ARG A 84 22.93 -2.30 -11.39
C ARG A 84 23.22 -2.53 -12.87
N GLU A 85 22.19 -2.84 -13.65
CA GLU A 85 22.26 -3.07 -15.11
C GLU A 85 20.90 -2.74 -15.72
N PRO A 86 20.62 -1.44 -15.92
CA PRO A 86 19.30 -0.96 -16.33
C PRO A 86 18.83 -1.49 -17.69
N GLU A 87 19.76 -1.84 -18.57
CA GLU A 87 19.48 -2.39 -19.91
C GLU A 87 19.35 -3.92 -19.93
N SER A 88 19.43 -4.59 -18.79
CA SER A 88 19.25 -6.04 -18.70
C SER A 88 17.85 -6.46 -19.12
N ALA A 89 17.73 -7.41 -20.03
CA ALA A 89 16.47 -8.04 -20.42
C ALA A 89 15.97 -9.05 -19.37
N PHE A 90 16.85 -9.54 -18.49
CA PHE A 90 16.53 -10.62 -17.56
C PHE A 90 16.13 -10.11 -16.16
N ARG A 91 16.77 -9.06 -15.65
CA ARG A 91 16.55 -8.58 -14.28
C ARG A 91 15.11 -8.17 -14.01
N PRO A 92 14.40 -7.45 -14.91
CA PRO A 92 13.00 -7.10 -14.71
C PRO A 92 12.06 -8.31 -14.69
N LEU A 93 12.47 -9.49 -15.17
CA LEU A 93 11.65 -10.70 -15.11
C LEU A 93 11.33 -11.14 -13.67
N LEU A 94 12.12 -10.69 -12.67
CA LEU A 94 11.80 -10.93 -11.26
C LEU A 94 10.48 -10.27 -10.83
N LEU A 95 10.02 -9.23 -11.52
CA LEU A 95 8.69 -8.62 -11.28
C LEU A 95 7.55 -9.62 -11.48
N ARG A 96 7.72 -10.60 -12.39
CA ARG A 96 6.73 -11.67 -12.61
C ARG A 96 6.51 -12.54 -11.37
N ARG A 97 7.52 -12.68 -10.51
CA ARG A 97 7.40 -13.42 -9.24
C ARG A 97 6.68 -12.62 -8.16
N LEU A 98 6.71 -11.29 -8.25
CA LEU A 98 5.97 -10.41 -7.32
C LEU A 98 4.49 -10.33 -7.66
N TYR A 99 4.17 -10.39 -8.96
CA TYR A 99 2.81 -10.19 -9.47
C TYR A 99 2.40 -11.30 -10.46
N PRO A 100 2.38 -12.57 -10.01
CA PRO A 100 2.08 -13.70 -10.89
C PRO A 100 0.71 -13.56 -11.58
N ASP A 101 -0.30 -13.08 -10.85
CA ASP A 101 -1.66 -12.96 -11.36
C ASP A 101 -1.77 -11.92 -12.49
N ILE A 102 -1.04 -10.83 -12.38
CA ILE A 102 -1.01 -9.80 -13.43
C ILE A 102 -0.33 -10.32 -14.69
N PHE A 103 0.74 -11.08 -14.53
CA PHE A 103 1.48 -11.64 -15.67
C PHE A 103 0.87 -12.91 -16.25
N SER A 104 0.02 -13.63 -15.51
CA SER A 104 -0.68 -14.83 -16.00
C SER A 104 -1.94 -14.49 -16.79
N ALA A 105 -2.64 -13.41 -16.41
CA ALA A 105 -3.90 -12.99 -17.04
C ALA A 105 -3.69 -12.19 -18.32
N ASP A 106 -2.44 -11.90 -18.75
CA ASP A 106 -2.17 -10.82 -19.66
C ASP A 106 -1.74 -11.24 -21.05
N THR A 107 -2.31 -10.54 -22.03
CA THR A 107 -1.94 -10.46 -23.44
C THR A 107 -0.65 -9.65 -23.72
N GLY A 108 0.23 -9.45 -22.73
CA GLY A 108 1.50 -8.71 -22.82
C GLY A 108 1.46 -7.23 -22.44
N ARG A 109 0.28 -6.59 -22.39
CA ARG A 109 0.15 -5.14 -22.12
C ARG A 109 0.40 -4.77 -20.66
N ALA A 110 -0.18 -5.50 -19.71
CA ALA A 110 0.00 -5.21 -18.29
C ALA A 110 1.43 -5.47 -17.84
N GLY A 111 2.07 -6.52 -18.36
CA GLY A 111 3.48 -6.80 -18.11
C GLY A 111 4.40 -5.70 -18.65
N ALA A 112 4.14 -5.17 -19.85
CA ALA A 112 4.88 -4.04 -20.41
C ALA A 112 4.65 -2.77 -19.59
N PHE A 113 3.42 -2.51 -19.18
CA PHE A 113 3.08 -1.37 -18.31
C PHE A 113 3.82 -1.44 -16.98
N LEU A 114 3.78 -2.59 -16.28
CA LEU A 114 4.49 -2.77 -15.01
C LEU A 114 6.00 -2.61 -15.17
N THR A 115 6.58 -3.20 -16.22
CA THR A 115 7.99 -3.04 -16.49
C THR A 115 8.35 -1.58 -16.73
N GLY A 116 7.56 -0.86 -17.53
CA GLY A 116 7.73 0.57 -17.75
C GLY A 116 7.56 1.41 -16.48
N PHE A 117 6.59 1.06 -15.63
CA PHE A 117 6.35 1.72 -14.34
C PHE A 117 7.55 1.55 -13.41
N PHE A 118 8.04 0.32 -13.21
CA PHE A 118 9.14 0.03 -12.30
C PHE A 118 10.51 0.45 -12.84
N ARG A 119 10.64 0.68 -14.15
CA ARG A 119 11.85 1.25 -14.75
C ARG A 119 12.07 2.71 -14.35
N LYS A 120 11.00 3.42 -14.03
CA LYS A 120 11.09 4.81 -13.58
C LYS A 120 11.94 4.91 -12.30
N GLY A 121 12.83 5.89 -12.28
CA GLY A 121 13.64 6.20 -11.12
C GLY A 121 14.73 5.19 -10.79
N LEU A 122 15.12 4.25 -11.68
CA LEU A 122 16.24 3.33 -11.44
C LEU A 122 17.56 4.03 -11.11
N ALA A 123 17.75 5.26 -11.60
CA ALA A 123 18.95 6.05 -11.32
C ALA A 123 18.99 6.64 -9.89
N ARG A 124 17.89 6.56 -9.14
CA ARG A 124 17.74 7.22 -7.82
C ARG A 124 17.80 6.27 -6.64
N VAL A 125 18.54 5.17 -6.77
CA VAL A 125 18.69 4.12 -5.73
C VAL A 125 19.28 4.62 -4.41
N SER A 126 19.97 5.77 -4.41
CA SER A 126 20.52 6.41 -3.22
C SER A 126 19.47 7.14 -2.38
N SER A 127 18.27 7.38 -2.92
CA SER A 127 17.20 8.05 -2.18
C SER A 127 16.80 7.23 -0.95
N PRO A 128 16.70 7.82 0.25
CA PRO A 128 16.25 7.14 1.45
C PRO A 128 14.78 6.66 1.34
N VAL A 129 13.99 7.29 0.48
CA VAL A 129 12.58 6.93 0.22
C VAL A 129 12.40 6.15 -1.09
N TYR A 130 13.44 5.53 -1.61
CA TYR A 130 13.44 4.86 -2.92
C TYR A 130 12.29 3.85 -3.09
N SER A 131 11.95 3.09 -2.06
CA SER A 131 10.85 2.14 -2.09
C SER A 131 9.50 2.79 -2.42
N HIS A 132 9.25 4.00 -1.92
CA HIS A 132 7.99 4.74 -2.07
C HIS A 132 7.98 5.71 -3.25
N LEU A 133 9.14 6.14 -3.70
CA LEU A 133 9.34 7.28 -4.60
C LEU A 133 8.47 7.24 -5.85
N ILE A 134 8.45 6.11 -6.58
CA ILE A 134 7.67 6.00 -7.82
C ILE A 134 6.16 6.12 -7.60
N ARG A 135 5.65 5.67 -6.44
CA ARG A 135 4.24 5.79 -6.10
C ARG A 135 3.89 7.20 -5.69
N TRP A 136 4.74 7.83 -4.91
CA TRP A 136 4.55 9.23 -4.50
C TRP A 136 4.56 10.16 -5.71
N GLU A 137 5.49 9.99 -6.64
CA GLU A 137 5.52 10.77 -7.87
C GLU A 137 4.30 10.51 -8.76
N ASN A 138 3.87 9.25 -8.85
CA ASN A 138 2.67 8.93 -9.60
C ASN A 138 1.42 9.56 -8.96
N THR A 139 1.30 9.51 -7.64
CA THR A 139 0.19 10.16 -6.91
C THR A 139 0.28 11.68 -7.01
N ALA A 140 1.48 12.25 -7.01
CA ALA A 140 1.68 13.69 -7.15
C ALA A 140 1.16 14.26 -8.48
N GLN A 141 0.91 13.41 -9.49
CA GLN A 141 0.27 13.86 -10.73
C GLN A 141 -1.13 14.47 -10.50
N ILE A 142 -1.82 14.14 -9.41
CA ILE A 142 -3.09 14.77 -9.04
C ILE A 142 -2.96 16.29 -8.86
N LYS A 143 -1.76 16.77 -8.57
CA LYS A 143 -1.48 18.21 -8.43
C LYS A 143 -1.74 19.02 -9.70
N THR A 144 -1.80 18.34 -10.87
CA THR A 144 -2.20 19.00 -12.14
C THR A 144 -3.62 19.57 -12.10
N PHE A 145 -4.45 19.09 -11.16
CA PHE A 145 -5.82 19.57 -10.95
C PHE A 145 -5.92 20.62 -9.82
N PHE A 146 -4.81 20.95 -9.16
CA PHE A 146 -4.80 21.91 -8.07
C PHE A 146 -4.81 23.34 -8.61
N SER A 147 -5.49 24.24 -7.90
CA SER A 147 -5.36 25.68 -8.13
C SER A 147 -3.95 26.18 -7.71
N ASP A 148 -3.55 27.33 -8.22
CA ASP A 148 -2.25 27.94 -7.87
C ASP A 148 -2.09 28.12 -6.35
N GLY A 149 -3.16 28.51 -5.65
CA GLY A 149 -3.14 28.64 -4.20
C GLY A 149 -2.92 27.32 -3.46
N MET A 150 -3.44 26.20 -3.97
CA MET A 150 -3.18 24.86 -3.42
C MET A 150 -1.78 24.38 -3.75
N LEU A 151 -1.31 24.67 -4.97
CA LEU A 151 0.06 24.32 -5.39
C LEU A 151 1.10 25.01 -4.53
N ALA A 152 0.91 26.30 -4.22
CA ALA A 152 1.81 27.08 -3.36
C ALA A 152 1.92 26.52 -1.93
N GLN A 153 0.90 25.81 -1.45
CA GLN A 153 0.87 25.18 -0.12
C GLN A 153 1.30 23.70 -0.16
N SER A 154 1.48 23.13 -1.34
CA SER A 154 1.82 21.71 -1.48
C SER A 154 3.34 21.52 -1.34
N GLY A 155 3.76 20.67 -0.38
CA GLY A 155 5.16 20.27 -0.26
C GLY A 155 5.63 19.32 -1.38
N THR A 156 6.93 19.13 -1.47
CA THR A 156 7.61 18.19 -2.37
C THR A 156 8.04 16.93 -1.63
N VAL A 157 8.50 15.93 -2.36
CA VAL A 157 9.12 14.73 -1.76
C VAL A 157 10.42 15.10 -1.05
N GLU A 158 11.16 16.05 -1.62
CA GLU A 158 12.41 16.58 -1.08
C GLU A 158 12.16 17.27 0.27
N ASP A 159 11.13 18.11 0.38
CA ASP A 159 10.74 18.75 1.66
C ASP A 159 10.42 17.70 2.73
N PHE A 160 9.77 16.60 2.33
CA PHE A 160 9.48 15.50 3.25
C PHE A 160 10.76 14.79 3.71
N VAL A 161 11.65 14.45 2.76
CA VAL A 161 12.92 13.78 3.07
C VAL A 161 13.77 14.63 4.00
N ASP A 162 13.94 15.92 3.69
CA ASP A 162 14.76 16.83 4.48
C ASP A 162 14.24 16.94 5.92
N ARG A 163 12.94 16.96 6.10
CA ARG A 163 12.31 17.01 7.43
C ARG A 163 12.58 15.79 8.28
N TYR A 164 12.68 14.59 7.67
CA TYR A 164 12.92 13.33 8.37
C TYR A 164 14.39 12.93 8.47
N THR A 165 15.27 13.50 7.66
CA THR A 165 16.72 13.20 7.70
C THR A 165 17.52 14.25 8.45
N ALA A 166 16.92 15.36 8.84
CA ALA A 166 17.53 16.43 9.62
C ALA A 166 17.61 16.15 11.15
N THR A 167 17.14 14.96 11.58
CA THR A 167 17.23 14.47 12.97
C THR A 167 18.32 13.43 13.09
#